data_9e4f69c2d715d6e73c73e45e393a6054
#
_entry.id   9e4f69c2d715d6e73c73e45e393a6054
#
_cell.length_a   1.000
_cell.length_b   1.000
_cell.length_c   1.000
_cell.angle_alpha   90.00
_cell.angle_beta   90.00
_cell.angle_gamma   90.00
#
_symmetry.space_group_name_H-M   'P 1'
#
loop_
_entity.id
_entity.type
_entity.pdbx_description
1 polymer ?
#
loop_
_entity_poly.entity_id
_entity_poly.type
_entity_poly.pdbx_seq_one_letter_code
_entity_poly.pdbx_strand_id
1 'polypeptide(L)'
;TITGFRGNFNIRDIGPMTISASYMLQFADGTGSNISSQQALIASNQPNLRTVIPLGDLDIRHNMKLSATWAWAGGKDPRTRKNLYNGPVLWGKEIFKFTSINVIANTYSGGPYTPTVRAVQIGAVDRAQIKGRPFGARLPWQYNFDLNFTKGVQINRENAKNPLVFNVFLWVNNVLNTWNVLGVFPFTGEPNDDGFLNSPQGQLLVKTQVDAQSYNDLYRLLLNSQTGNWN
;
A
#
# COMPACT_ATOMS: atom_id res chain seq x y z
N THR A 1 10.99 -15.55 14.71
CA THR A 1 10.57 -16.61 13.77
C THR A 1 9.66 -15.99 12.72
N ILE A 2 9.83 -16.38 11.45
CA ILE A 2 8.89 -16.04 10.39
C ILE A 2 8.31 -17.37 9.89
N THR A 3 6.99 -17.48 9.97
CA THR A 3 6.26 -18.66 9.51
C THR A 3 5.17 -18.21 8.54
N GLY A 4 4.99 -18.92 7.43
CA GLY A 4 3.99 -18.48 6.46
C GLY A 4 3.71 -19.49 5.37
N PHE A 5 2.73 -19.15 4.56
CA PHE A 5 2.31 -19.86 3.36
C PHE A 5 2.32 -18.90 2.18
N ARG A 6 2.79 -19.37 1.02
CA ARG A 6 2.73 -18.62 -0.23
C ARG A 6 2.12 -19.48 -1.33
N GLY A 7 1.06 -18.98 -1.94
CA GLY A 7 0.45 -19.54 -3.13
C GLY A 7 0.68 -18.65 -4.34
N ASN A 8 1.02 -19.24 -5.49
CA ASN A 8 1.11 -18.53 -6.77
C ASN A 8 0.19 -19.23 -7.77
N PHE A 9 -0.57 -18.43 -8.49
CA PHE A 9 -1.48 -18.86 -9.51
C PHE A 9 -1.18 -18.12 -10.81
N ASN A 10 -0.94 -18.86 -11.88
CA ASN A 10 -0.63 -18.28 -13.18
C ASN A 10 -1.50 -18.93 -14.24
N ILE A 11 -2.30 -18.14 -14.92
CA ILE A 11 -3.02 -18.52 -16.12
C ILE A 11 -2.33 -17.86 -17.30
N ARG A 12 -1.89 -18.63 -18.25
CA ARG A 12 -1.24 -18.16 -19.47
C ARG A 12 -2.07 -18.62 -20.67
N ASP A 13 -2.05 -17.79 -21.71
CA ASP A 13 -2.56 -18.14 -23.04
C ASP A 13 -4.07 -18.45 -23.13
N ILE A 14 -4.89 -17.74 -22.32
CA ILE A 14 -6.33 -17.68 -22.60
C ILE A 14 -6.56 -16.58 -23.64
N GLY A 15 -6.32 -16.90 -24.92
CA GLY A 15 -6.37 -15.92 -25.99
C GLY A 15 -5.34 -14.79 -25.75
N PRO A 16 -5.75 -13.53 -25.70
CA PRO A 16 -4.84 -12.39 -25.49
C PRO A 16 -4.52 -12.13 -24.00
N MET A 17 -5.04 -12.93 -23.08
CA MET A 17 -5.00 -12.63 -21.64
C MET A 17 -4.00 -13.52 -20.89
N THR A 18 -3.23 -12.90 -20.02
CA THR A 18 -2.37 -13.57 -19.03
C THR A 18 -2.70 -13.02 -17.65
N ILE A 19 -2.98 -13.90 -16.69
CA ILE A 19 -3.24 -13.54 -15.30
C ILE A 19 -2.19 -14.18 -14.41
N SER A 20 -1.62 -13.40 -13.51
CA SER A 20 -0.71 -13.85 -12.47
C SER A 20 -1.22 -13.34 -11.13
N ALA A 21 -1.46 -14.23 -10.19
CA ALA A 21 -1.87 -13.89 -8.84
C ALA A 21 -0.95 -14.55 -7.83
N SER A 22 -0.60 -13.85 -6.78
CA SER A 22 0.13 -14.39 -5.65
C SER A 22 -0.53 -13.98 -4.34
N TYR A 23 -0.59 -14.91 -3.43
CA TYR A 23 -1.06 -14.67 -2.07
C TYR A 23 -0.02 -15.18 -1.09
N MET A 24 0.31 -14.36 -0.09
CA MET A 24 1.19 -14.71 1.00
C MET A 24 0.48 -14.44 2.32
N LEU A 25 0.45 -15.46 3.18
CA LEU A 25 0.10 -15.36 4.57
C LEU A 25 1.37 -15.58 5.37
N GLN A 26 1.75 -14.63 6.24
CA GLN A 26 2.92 -14.78 7.09
C GLN A 26 2.65 -14.28 8.51
N PHE A 27 3.36 -14.85 9.44
CA PHE A 27 3.44 -14.42 10.83
C PHE A 27 4.92 -14.20 11.16
N ALA A 28 5.27 -12.98 11.52
CA ALA A 28 6.62 -12.61 11.88
C ALA A 28 6.64 -12.23 13.36
N ASP A 29 7.10 -13.15 14.19
CA ASP A 29 7.15 -12.99 15.64
C ASP A 29 8.59 -13.07 16.17
N GLY A 30 8.87 -12.30 17.19
CA GLY A 30 10.18 -12.28 17.82
C GLY A 30 10.17 -11.66 19.22
N THR A 31 11.32 -11.63 19.85
CA THR A 31 11.51 -11.05 21.20
C THR A 31 11.88 -9.56 21.17
N GLY A 32 11.70 -8.90 20.02
CA GLY A 32 11.98 -7.50 19.86
C GLY A 32 13.43 -7.18 19.56
N SER A 33 13.79 -7.20 18.28
CA SER A 33 15.18 -6.95 17.83
C SER A 33 15.41 -5.55 17.26
N ASN A 34 14.39 -4.72 17.20
CA ASN A 34 14.51 -3.33 16.75
C ASN A 34 14.15 -2.31 17.84
N ILE A 35 14.51 -1.05 17.61
CA ILE A 35 14.30 0.04 18.58
C ILE A 35 12.80 0.20 18.91
N SER A 36 11.91 0.10 17.94
CA SER A 36 10.47 0.27 18.16
C SER A 36 9.88 -0.83 19.04
N SER A 37 10.29 -2.08 18.85
CA SER A 37 9.84 -3.19 19.70
C SER A 37 10.42 -3.13 21.11
N GLN A 38 11.68 -2.70 21.27
CA GLN A 38 12.28 -2.46 22.59
C GLN A 38 11.58 -1.33 23.33
N GLN A 39 11.25 -0.24 22.65
CA GLN A 39 10.52 0.86 23.25
C GLN A 39 9.12 0.43 23.72
N ALA A 40 8.43 -0.38 22.93
CA ALA A 40 7.12 -0.91 23.31
C ALA A 40 7.21 -1.85 24.53
N LEU A 41 8.26 -2.67 24.64
CA LEU A 41 8.51 -3.53 25.79
C LEU A 41 8.83 -2.72 27.06
N ILE A 42 9.65 -1.68 26.95
CA ILE A 42 9.94 -0.76 28.08
C ILE A 42 8.66 -0.06 28.51
N ALA A 43 7.85 0.43 27.59
CA ALA A 43 6.59 1.11 27.89
C ALA A 43 5.54 0.17 28.52
N SER A 44 5.63 -1.14 28.27
CA SER A 44 4.75 -2.14 28.88
C SER A 44 5.08 -2.46 30.33
N ASN A 45 6.18 -1.94 30.83
CA ASN A 45 6.73 -2.28 32.14
C ASN A 45 6.94 -3.80 32.35
N GLN A 46 7.16 -4.52 31.26
CA GLN A 46 7.44 -5.95 31.24
C GLN A 46 8.94 -6.16 30.98
N PRO A 47 9.78 -6.28 32.00
CA PRO A 47 11.24 -6.41 31.83
C PRO A 47 11.65 -7.77 31.23
N ASN A 48 10.72 -8.70 31.08
CA ASN A 48 11.02 -10.02 30.57
C ASN A 48 11.01 -10.05 29.05
N LEU A 49 12.18 -9.92 28.46
CA LEU A 49 12.44 -9.94 27.01
C LEU A 49 12.10 -11.28 26.30
N ARG A 50 11.57 -12.26 27.03
CA ARG A 50 11.16 -13.56 26.45
C ARG A 50 9.75 -13.56 25.89
N THR A 51 9.01 -12.46 26.04
CA THR A 51 7.68 -12.34 25.44
C THR A 51 7.79 -12.23 23.93
N VAL A 52 7.18 -13.17 23.25
CA VAL A 52 7.08 -13.15 21.78
C VAL A 52 6.02 -12.12 21.35
N ILE A 53 6.42 -11.20 20.52
CA ILE A 53 5.58 -10.13 19.99
C ILE A 53 5.67 -10.10 18.46
N PRO A 54 4.64 -9.59 17.75
CA PRO A 54 4.74 -9.34 16.33
C PRO A 54 5.89 -8.38 16.02
N LEU A 55 6.67 -8.68 14.99
CA LEU A 55 7.73 -7.79 14.53
C LEU A 55 7.12 -6.68 13.68
N GLY A 56 7.07 -5.45 14.18
CA GLY A 56 6.36 -4.30 13.64
C GLY A 56 6.30 -4.24 12.11
N ASP A 57 7.39 -3.85 11.47
CA ASP A 57 7.40 -3.64 10.01
C ASP A 57 7.42 -4.94 9.20
N LEU A 58 7.69 -6.08 9.82
CA LEU A 58 7.82 -7.37 9.14
C LEU A 58 6.55 -8.22 9.22
N ASP A 59 5.66 -7.99 10.21
CA ASP A 59 4.45 -8.79 10.40
C ASP A 59 3.27 -8.26 9.55
N ILE A 60 3.46 -8.22 8.24
CA ILE A 60 2.38 -7.99 7.27
C ILE A 60 1.74 -9.34 6.98
N ARG A 61 0.59 -9.64 7.61
CA ARG A 61 -0.02 -10.98 7.58
C ARG A 61 -0.47 -11.41 6.20
N HIS A 62 -1.16 -10.55 5.49
CA HIS A 62 -1.71 -10.84 4.18
C HIS A 62 -1.07 -9.94 3.14
N ASN A 63 -0.56 -10.53 2.08
CA ASN A 63 -0.04 -9.81 0.92
C ASN A 63 -0.57 -10.50 -0.33
N MET A 64 -1.37 -9.76 -1.11
CA MET A 64 -1.95 -10.22 -2.36
C MET A 64 -1.45 -9.34 -3.50
N LYS A 65 -1.03 -9.98 -4.58
CA LYS A 65 -0.65 -9.30 -5.82
C LYS A 65 -1.36 -9.96 -6.97
N LEU A 66 -1.97 -9.15 -7.81
CA LEU A 66 -2.63 -9.57 -9.03
C LEU A 66 -2.07 -8.75 -10.18
N SER A 67 -1.72 -9.42 -11.27
CA SER A 67 -1.39 -8.79 -12.54
C SER A 67 -2.21 -9.45 -13.64
N ALA A 68 -2.98 -8.66 -14.36
CA ALA A 68 -3.76 -9.10 -15.50
C ALA A 68 -3.33 -8.31 -16.73
N THR A 69 -2.82 -9.02 -17.73
CA THR A 69 -2.34 -8.44 -18.97
C THR A 69 -3.22 -8.92 -20.12
N TRP A 70 -3.76 -7.98 -20.90
CA TRP A 70 -4.34 -8.22 -22.21
C TRP A 70 -3.39 -7.67 -23.26
N ALA A 71 -2.93 -8.55 -24.15
CA ALA A 71 -1.99 -8.16 -25.19
C ALA A 71 -2.44 -8.68 -26.57
N TRP A 72 -2.57 -7.78 -27.50
CA TRP A 72 -2.87 -8.05 -28.90
C TRP A 72 -1.60 -7.79 -29.72
N ALA A 73 -0.85 -8.87 -29.94
CA ALA A 73 0.51 -8.77 -30.48
C ALA A 73 0.56 -8.22 -31.91
N GLY A 74 -0.50 -8.45 -32.67
CA GLY A 74 -0.54 -8.05 -34.07
C GLY A 74 0.43 -8.82 -34.98
N GLY A 75 0.17 -8.88 -36.25
CA GLY A 75 1.06 -9.49 -37.24
C GLY A 75 0.96 -11.00 -37.32
N LYS A 76 2.05 -11.63 -37.73
CA LYS A 76 2.17 -13.11 -37.89
C LYS A 76 3.29 -13.64 -37.00
N ASP A 77 3.05 -14.80 -36.41
CA ASP A 77 4.07 -15.54 -35.68
C ASP A 77 5.24 -15.89 -36.65
N PRO A 78 6.48 -15.51 -36.29
CA PRO A 78 7.65 -15.75 -37.12
C PRO A 78 7.89 -17.25 -37.43
N ARG A 79 7.50 -18.15 -36.51
CA ARG A 79 7.70 -19.58 -36.63
C ARG A 79 6.60 -20.29 -37.41
N THR A 80 5.34 -20.02 -37.02
CA THR A 80 4.18 -20.77 -37.57
C THR A 80 3.53 -20.04 -38.71
N ARG A 81 3.88 -18.80 -39.00
CA ARG A 81 3.25 -17.88 -39.97
C ARG A 81 1.73 -17.73 -39.80
N LYS A 82 1.18 -18.21 -38.69
CA LYS A 82 -0.22 -17.98 -38.34
C LYS A 82 -0.42 -16.55 -37.89
N ASN A 83 -1.60 -16.01 -38.19
CA ASN A 83 -1.94 -14.66 -37.67
C ASN A 83 -2.00 -14.71 -36.16
N LEU A 84 -1.27 -13.80 -35.51
CA LEU A 84 -1.41 -13.52 -34.09
C LEU A 84 -2.75 -12.85 -33.85
N TYR A 85 -3.29 -12.99 -32.66
CA TYR A 85 -4.55 -12.33 -32.30
C TYR A 85 -4.39 -10.83 -32.28
N ASN A 86 -5.03 -10.14 -33.22
CA ASN A 86 -4.91 -8.69 -33.42
C ASN A 86 -5.93 -7.87 -32.60
N GLY A 87 -6.78 -8.55 -31.85
CA GLY A 87 -7.88 -7.94 -31.12
C GLY A 87 -9.16 -7.81 -31.96
N PRO A 88 -10.22 -7.28 -31.34
CA PRO A 88 -11.48 -7.08 -32.04
C PRO A 88 -11.34 -5.99 -33.12
N VAL A 89 -12.04 -6.20 -34.22
CA VAL A 89 -12.13 -5.24 -35.32
C VAL A 89 -13.24 -4.24 -35.01
N LEU A 90 -12.91 -2.97 -34.93
CA LEU A 90 -13.87 -1.88 -34.76
C LEU A 90 -13.91 -1.03 -36.03
N TRP A 91 -15.10 -0.80 -36.57
CA TRP A 91 -15.32 -0.04 -37.84
C TRP A 91 -14.43 -0.53 -39.00
N GLY A 92 -14.24 -1.87 -39.12
CA GLY A 92 -13.41 -2.48 -40.16
C GLY A 92 -11.91 -2.30 -39.99
N LYS A 93 -11.43 -1.76 -38.84
CA LYS A 93 -10.01 -1.58 -38.55
C LYS A 93 -9.55 -2.36 -37.33
N GLU A 94 -8.35 -2.90 -37.38
CA GLU A 94 -7.68 -3.62 -36.27
C GLU A 94 -7.02 -2.62 -35.31
N ILE A 95 -7.83 -1.80 -34.63
CA ILE A 95 -7.32 -0.70 -33.77
C ILE A 95 -6.56 -1.21 -32.55
N PHE A 96 -6.81 -2.44 -32.11
CA PHE A 96 -6.12 -3.05 -30.96
C PHE A 96 -4.80 -3.77 -31.33
N LYS A 97 -4.46 -3.84 -32.61
CA LYS A 97 -3.18 -4.42 -33.05
C LYS A 97 -2.00 -3.70 -32.37
N PHE A 98 -1.01 -4.44 -31.86
CA PHE A 98 0.12 -3.95 -31.09
C PHE A 98 -0.29 -3.16 -29.80
N THR A 99 -1.38 -3.55 -29.20
CA THR A 99 -1.85 -2.92 -27.94
C THR A 99 -1.68 -3.89 -26.80
N SER A 100 -1.22 -3.42 -25.65
CA SER A 100 -1.30 -4.15 -24.39
C SER A 100 -1.85 -3.27 -23.28
N ILE A 101 -2.65 -3.89 -22.43
CA ILE A 101 -3.21 -3.30 -21.22
C ILE A 101 -2.80 -4.20 -20.07
N ASN A 102 -2.11 -3.66 -19.08
CA ASN A 102 -1.75 -4.38 -17.87
C ASN A 102 -2.36 -3.68 -16.66
N VAL A 103 -3.11 -4.43 -15.87
CA VAL A 103 -3.65 -3.97 -14.59
C VAL A 103 -2.91 -4.70 -13.48
N ILE A 104 -2.35 -3.93 -12.56
CA ILE A 104 -1.64 -4.44 -11.40
C ILE A 104 -2.41 -4.03 -10.15
N ALA A 105 -2.79 -5.00 -9.32
CA ALA A 105 -3.40 -4.76 -8.03
C ALA A 105 -2.49 -5.31 -6.92
N ASN A 106 -2.13 -4.45 -5.98
CA ASN A 106 -1.38 -4.81 -4.79
C ASN A 106 -2.25 -4.52 -3.58
N THR A 107 -2.43 -5.53 -2.73
CA THR A 107 -3.23 -5.40 -1.51
C THR A 107 -2.51 -6.10 -0.37
N TYR A 108 -2.39 -5.43 0.76
CA TYR A 108 -1.78 -6.02 1.94
C TYR A 108 -2.42 -5.53 3.23
N SER A 109 -2.43 -6.39 4.23
CA SER A 109 -2.90 -6.03 5.56
C SER A 109 -1.96 -5.02 6.19
N GLY A 110 -2.50 -4.09 6.96
CA GLY A 110 -1.68 -3.15 7.71
C GLY A 110 -0.76 -3.82 8.71
N GLY A 111 0.38 -3.19 8.96
CA GLY A 111 1.35 -3.59 9.97
C GLY A 111 0.78 -3.46 11.40
N PRO A 112 1.35 -4.13 12.39
CA PRO A 112 0.95 -4.00 13.77
C PRO A 112 1.46 -2.70 14.40
N TYR A 113 0.66 -2.13 15.30
CA TYR A 113 1.06 -1.01 16.14
C TYR A 113 0.66 -1.24 17.61
N THR A 114 1.27 -0.49 18.52
CA THR A 114 1.01 -0.60 19.96
C THR A 114 0.04 0.48 20.40
N PRO A 115 -1.22 0.15 20.76
CA PRO A 115 -2.16 1.13 21.28
C PRO A 115 -1.78 1.60 22.66
N THR A 116 -2.15 2.85 23.02
CA THR A 116 -1.89 3.46 24.30
C THR A 116 -3.16 3.80 25.06
N VAL A 117 -3.06 3.95 26.40
CA VAL A 117 -4.22 4.23 27.26
C VAL A 117 -4.59 5.70 27.32
N ARG A 118 -3.71 6.60 26.88
CA ARG A 118 -3.95 8.05 26.85
C ARG A 118 -3.25 8.70 25.67
N ALA A 119 -3.76 9.85 25.29
CA ALA A 119 -3.09 10.73 24.34
C ALA A 119 -1.81 11.32 24.96
N VAL A 120 -0.83 11.58 24.10
CA VAL A 120 0.42 12.26 24.43
C VAL A 120 0.58 13.41 23.47
N GLN A 121 0.92 14.59 24.01
CA GLN A 121 1.16 15.77 23.18
C GLN A 121 2.26 15.51 22.17
N ILE A 122 2.08 15.98 20.94
CA ILE A 122 3.11 15.93 19.91
C ILE A 122 4.40 16.61 20.40
N GLY A 123 5.52 15.92 20.20
CA GLY A 123 6.83 16.42 20.63
C GLY A 123 7.13 16.25 22.13
N ALA A 124 6.18 15.75 22.93
CA ALA A 124 6.47 15.46 24.33
C ALA A 124 7.40 14.26 24.47
N VAL A 125 8.29 14.34 25.47
CA VAL A 125 9.21 13.25 25.83
C VAL A 125 8.48 12.15 26.62
N ASP A 126 7.29 12.48 27.12
CA ASP A 126 6.46 11.57 27.92
C ASP A 126 5.91 10.41 27.06
N ARG A 127 5.77 9.26 27.67
CA ARG A 127 5.25 8.07 27.03
C ARG A 127 4.00 7.58 27.72
N ALA A 128 2.95 7.34 26.95
CA ALA A 128 1.76 6.72 27.50
C ALA A 128 2.01 5.24 27.74
N GLN A 129 1.38 4.74 28.81
CA GLN A 129 1.31 3.31 29.06
C GLN A 129 0.59 2.62 27.92
N ILE A 130 1.02 1.43 27.54
CA ILE A 130 0.40 0.65 26.46
C ILE A 130 -0.96 0.09 26.91
N LYS A 131 -1.87 -0.04 25.96
CA LYS A 131 -3.17 -0.67 26.15
C LYS A 131 -3.10 -2.10 25.63
N GLY A 132 -3.15 -3.07 26.53
CA GLY A 132 -3.04 -4.49 26.18
C GLY A 132 -1.58 -4.93 25.95
N ARG A 133 -1.32 -5.60 24.85
CA ARG A 133 0.03 -6.12 24.51
C ARG A 133 0.72 -5.21 23.48
N PRO A 134 2.07 -5.19 23.46
CA PRO A 134 2.82 -4.55 22.40
C PRO A 134 2.40 -5.10 21.03
N PHE A 135 2.27 -4.21 20.05
CA PHE A 135 1.84 -4.54 18.69
C PHE A 135 0.49 -5.29 18.62
N GLY A 136 -0.42 -4.97 19.57
CA GLY A 136 -1.70 -5.67 19.73
C GLY A 136 -2.81 -5.22 18.76
N ALA A 137 -2.64 -4.10 18.08
CA ALA A 137 -3.56 -3.57 17.07
C ALA A 137 -2.91 -3.55 15.68
N ARG A 138 -3.71 -3.33 14.63
CA ARG A 138 -3.25 -3.31 13.26
C ARG A 138 -3.77 -2.09 12.51
N LEU A 139 -2.94 -1.58 11.62
CA LEU A 139 -3.33 -0.57 10.64
C LEU A 139 -4.39 -1.12 9.68
N PRO A 140 -5.17 -0.25 9.05
CA PRO A 140 -6.08 -0.63 7.98
C PRO A 140 -5.37 -1.33 6.81
N TRP A 141 -6.14 -2.04 6.00
CA TRP A 141 -5.67 -2.62 4.76
C TRP A 141 -5.23 -1.51 3.79
N GLN A 142 -4.22 -1.84 3.00
CA GLN A 142 -3.70 -0.94 1.96
C GLN A 142 -3.90 -1.59 0.59
N TYR A 143 -4.29 -0.77 -0.38
CA TYR A 143 -4.48 -1.21 -1.77
C TYR A 143 -3.92 -0.20 -2.74
N ASN A 144 -3.33 -0.70 -3.81
CA ASN A 144 -2.89 0.10 -4.92
C ASN A 144 -3.27 -0.58 -6.23
N PHE A 145 -3.80 0.20 -7.16
CA PHE A 145 -4.17 -0.26 -8.49
C PHE A 145 -3.46 0.60 -9.52
N ASP A 146 -2.62 -0.06 -10.33
CA ASP A 146 -1.85 0.60 -11.38
C ASP A 146 -2.31 0.09 -12.75
N LEU A 147 -2.29 0.96 -13.73
CA LEU A 147 -2.65 0.68 -15.11
C LEU A 147 -1.48 1.04 -16.03
N ASN A 148 -1.04 0.07 -16.83
CA ASN A 148 -0.08 0.29 -17.89
C ASN A 148 -0.76 0.04 -19.23
N PHE A 149 -0.76 1.04 -20.08
CA PHE A 149 -1.27 0.95 -21.44
C PHE A 149 -0.11 1.15 -22.42
N THR A 150 0.04 0.24 -23.38
CA THR A 150 1.02 0.37 -24.44
C THR A 150 0.34 0.24 -25.79
N LYS A 151 0.66 1.14 -26.71
CA LYS A 151 0.20 1.12 -28.08
C LYS A 151 1.37 1.19 -29.04
N GLY A 152 1.53 0.16 -29.85
CA GLY A 152 2.44 0.16 -30.99
C GLY A 152 1.76 0.70 -32.25
N VAL A 153 2.46 1.55 -32.96
CA VAL A 153 2.07 2.03 -34.31
C VAL A 153 3.13 1.59 -35.29
N GLN A 154 2.76 0.76 -36.25
CA GLN A 154 3.67 0.36 -37.31
C GLN A 154 3.83 1.50 -38.31
N ILE A 155 5.08 1.93 -38.55
CA ILE A 155 5.40 3.10 -39.40
C ILE A 155 5.64 2.68 -40.85
N ASN A 156 6.18 1.47 -41.05
CA ASN A 156 6.46 0.97 -42.39
C ASN A 156 5.30 0.12 -42.95
N ARG A 157 5.42 -0.33 -44.22
CA ARG A 157 4.37 -1.13 -44.88
C ARG A 157 4.02 -2.37 -44.05
N GLU A 158 2.74 -2.74 -43.99
CA GLU A 158 2.22 -3.86 -43.19
C GLU A 158 2.91 -5.20 -43.47
N ASN A 159 3.42 -5.42 -44.68
CA ASN A 159 4.12 -6.64 -45.09
C ASN A 159 5.65 -6.49 -45.11
N ALA A 160 6.20 -5.49 -44.43
CA ALA A 160 7.65 -5.31 -44.34
C ALA A 160 8.30 -6.51 -43.64
N LYS A 161 9.44 -6.95 -44.19
CA LYS A 161 10.23 -8.07 -43.66
C LYS A 161 10.67 -7.83 -42.20
N ASN A 162 10.91 -6.55 -41.88
CA ASN A 162 11.21 -6.06 -40.54
C ASN A 162 10.24 -4.93 -40.20
N PRO A 163 9.19 -5.18 -39.38
CA PRO A 163 8.27 -4.16 -38.98
C PRO A 163 8.93 -3.12 -38.07
N LEU A 164 8.86 -1.85 -38.44
CA LEU A 164 9.29 -0.73 -37.60
C LEU A 164 8.05 -0.27 -36.79
N VAL A 165 8.07 -0.51 -35.49
CA VAL A 165 6.96 -0.19 -34.58
C VAL A 165 7.40 0.90 -33.62
N PHE A 166 6.67 2.01 -33.59
CA PHE A 166 6.79 3.05 -32.58
C PHE A 166 5.84 2.75 -31.43
N ASN A 167 6.36 2.63 -30.21
CA ASN A 167 5.56 2.32 -29.03
C ASN A 167 5.32 3.58 -28.20
N VAL A 168 4.04 3.84 -27.93
CA VAL A 168 3.60 4.83 -26.95
C VAL A 168 3.09 4.08 -25.72
N PHE A 169 3.51 4.50 -24.54
CA PHE A 169 3.06 3.92 -23.28
C PHE A 169 2.55 5.00 -22.34
N LEU A 170 1.51 4.66 -21.61
CA LEU A 170 0.91 5.45 -20.56
C LEU A 170 0.89 4.62 -19.29
N TRP A 171 1.50 5.16 -18.24
CA TRP A 171 1.48 4.57 -16.90
C TRP A 171 0.63 5.45 -15.99
N VAL A 172 -0.35 4.85 -15.36
CA VAL A 172 -1.21 5.51 -14.37
C VAL A 172 -1.06 4.74 -13.08
N ASN A 173 -0.42 5.36 -12.10
CA ASN A 173 -0.28 4.80 -10.77
C ASN A 173 -1.47 5.22 -9.92
N ASN A 174 -1.92 4.32 -9.05
CA ASN A 174 -3.04 4.57 -8.14
C ASN A 174 -4.30 5.06 -8.88
N VAL A 175 -4.75 4.30 -9.88
CA VAL A 175 -5.90 4.65 -10.76
C VAL A 175 -7.17 4.96 -9.97
N LEU A 176 -7.36 4.30 -8.83
CA LEU A 176 -8.53 4.49 -7.97
C LEU A 176 -8.40 5.67 -7.00
N ASN A 177 -7.26 6.37 -7.04
CA ASN A 177 -6.94 7.45 -6.10
C ASN A 177 -7.16 7.04 -4.64
N THR A 178 -6.73 5.83 -4.28
CA THR A 178 -6.89 5.28 -2.92
C THR A 178 -5.94 5.98 -1.96
N TRP A 179 -6.47 6.39 -0.82
CA TRP A 179 -5.70 6.99 0.26
C TRP A 179 -5.37 5.91 1.28
N ASN A 180 -4.11 5.50 1.31
CA ASN A 180 -3.64 4.46 2.20
C ASN A 180 -3.14 5.05 3.52
N VAL A 181 -3.64 4.53 4.62
CA VAL A 181 -3.19 4.91 5.97
C VAL A 181 -1.88 4.21 6.25
N LEU A 182 -0.79 4.97 6.31
CA LEU A 182 0.57 4.45 6.57
C LEU A 182 0.90 4.38 8.07
N GLY A 183 0.21 5.17 8.89
CA GLY A 183 0.38 5.21 10.33
C GLY A 183 -0.85 5.76 11.02
N VAL A 184 -1.00 5.49 12.30
CA VAL A 184 -2.07 6.00 13.15
C VAL A 184 -1.50 6.48 14.47
N PHE A 185 -2.19 7.40 15.12
CA PHE A 185 -1.86 7.78 16.49
C PHE A 185 -2.24 6.65 17.44
N PRO A 186 -1.34 6.21 18.33
CA PRO A 186 -1.54 5.01 19.15
C PRO A 186 -2.74 5.05 20.08
N PHE A 187 -3.18 6.24 20.52
CA PHE A 187 -4.31 6.38 21.42
C PHE A 187 -5.66 6.28 20.69
N THR A 188 -5.82 6.99 19.59
CA THR A 188 -7.09 7.03 18.84
C THR A 188 -7.22 5.90 17.84
N GLY A 189 -6.11 5.45 17.26
CA GLY A 189 -6.11 4.56 16.10
C GLY A 189 -6.43 5.28 14.79
N GLU A 190 -6.51 6.61 14.81
CA GLU A 190 -6.80 7.46 13.66
C GLU A 190 -5.53 8.07 13.08
N PRO A 191 -5.49 8.32 11.75
CA PRO A 191 -4.32 8.92 11.13
C PRO A 191 -4.20 10.44 11.35
N ASN A 192 -5.30 11.11 11.65
CA ASN A 192 -5.38 12.59 11.65
C ASN A 192 -5.67 13.20 13.01
N ASP A 193 -5.91 12.40 14.06
CA ASP A 193 -6.22 12.86 15.39
C ASP A 193 -5.49 12.04 16.46
N ASP A 194 -4.62 12.67 17.20
CA ASP A 194 -3.93 12.06 18.34
C ASP A 194 -4.79 12.00 19.60
N GLY A 195 -5.96 12.64 19.61
CA GLY A 195 -6.88 12.74 20.74
C GLY A 195 -6.41 13.65 21.88
N PHE A 196 -5.26 14.33 21.73
CA PHE A 196 -4.69 15.12 22.81
C PHE A 196 -5.56 16.35 23.17
N LEU A 197 -6.02 17.09 22.18
CA LEU A 197 -6.85 18.28 22.42
C LEU A 197 -8.16 17.96 23.18
N ASN A 198 -8.70 16.75 22.98
CA ASN A 198 -9.91 16.25 23.65
C ASN A 198 -9.60 15.61 25.01
N SER A 199 -8.33 15.40 25.35
CA SER A 199 -7.93 14.83 26.65
C SER A 199 -8.06 15.84 27.78
N PRO A 200 -8.19 15.39 29.05
CA PRO A 200 -8.22 16.30 30.20
C PRO A 200 -6.98 17.20 30.28
N GLN A 201 -5.82 16.69 29.90
CA GLN A 201 -4.56 17.43 29.87
C GLN A 201 -4.56 18.51 28.78
N GLY A 202 -4.99 18.11 27.56
CA GLY A 202 -5.12 19.06 26.45
C GLY A 202 -6.12 20.17 26.74
N GLN A 203 -7.28 19.84 27.31
CA GLN A 203 -8.30 20.80 27.70
C GLN A 203 -7.80 21.76 28.79
N LEU A 204 -6.98 21.30 29.73
CA LEU A 204 -6.35 22.16 30.73
C LEU A 204 -5.37 23.13 30.06
N LEU A 205 -4.53 22.63 29.15
CA LEU A 205 -3.59 23.49 28.41
C LEU A 205 -4.31 24.54 27.58
N VAL A 206 -5.35 24.18 26.86
CA VAL A 206 -6.15 25.12 26.05
C VAL A 206 -6.73 26.24 26.93
N LYS A 207 -7.24 25.93 28.12
CA LYS A 207 -7.79 26.90 29.05
C LYS A 207 -6.74 27.86 29.64
N THR A 208 -5.48 27.46 29.69
CA THR A 208 -4.38 28.28 30.19
C THR A 208 -3.77 29.19 29.13
N GLN A 209 -4.12 29.02 27.87
CA GLN A 209 -3.62 29.87 26.79
C GLN A 209 -4.38 31.20 26.72
N VAL A 210 -3.68 32.25 26.33
CA VAL A 210 -4.27 33.58 26.13
C VAL A 210 -5.29 33.58 24.98
N ASP A 211 -5.01 32.78 23.94
CA ASP A 211 -5.90 32.56 22.82
C ASP A 211 -6.01 31.06 22.54
N ALA A 212 -7.11 30.50 23.06
CA ALA A 212 -7.40 29.07 22.91
C ALA A 212 -7.61 28.65 21.44
N GLN A 213 -8.17 29.51 20.60
CA GLN A 213 -8.41 29.21 19.19
C GLN A 213 -7.12 29.11 18.41
N SER A 214 -6.24 30.11 18.55
CA SER A 214 -4.94 30.07 17.88
C SER A 214 -4.08 28.89 18.33
N TYR A 215 -4.16 28.47 19.58
CA TYR A 215 -3.48 27.27 20.06
C TYR A 215 -4.01 26.02 19.41
N ASN A 216 -5.32 25.84 19.31
CA ASN A 216 -5.94 24.69 18.65
C ASN A 216 -5.57 24.61 17.16
N ASP A 217 -5.59 25.75 16.47
CA ASP A 217 -5.27 25.82 15.05
C ASP A 217 -3.79 25.51 14.82
N LEU A 218 -2.88 26.04 15.64
CA LEU A 218 -1.46 25.72 15.57
C LEU A 218 -1.20 24.24 15.86
N TYR A 219 -1.88 23.66 16.85
CA TYR A 219 -1.73 22.24 17.16
C TYR A 219 -2.19 21.34 16.01
N ARG A 220 -3.31 21.67 15.37
CA ARG A 220 -3.80 20.97 14.18
C ARG A 220 -2.84 21.09 13.00
N LEU A 221 -2.22 22.26 12.80
CA LEU A 221 -1.17 22.42 11.79
C LEU A 221 0.04 21.53 12.06
N LEU A 222 0.44 21.38 13.32
CA LEU A 222 1.51 20.45 13.69
C LEU A 222 1.13 18.99 13.42
N LEU A 223 -0.11 18.59 13.74
CA LEU A 223 -0.65 17.27 13.40
C LEU A 223 -0.58 17.02 11.89
N ASN A 224 -1.09 17.93 11.09
CA ASN A 224 -1.10 17.82 9.64
C ASN A 224 0.30 17.74 9.05
N SER A 225 1.28 18.48 9.62
CA SER A 225 2.67 18.41 9.17
C SER A 225 3.31 17.04 9.40
N GLN A 226 2.90 16.34 10.46
CA GLN A 226 3.41 14.99 10.75
C GLN A 226 2.71 13.91 9.92
N THR A 227 1.43 14.09 9.62
CA THR A 227 0.66 13.13 8.84
C THR A 227 0.75 13.34 7.33
N GLY A 228 1.30 14.47 6.90
CA GLY A 228 1.34 14.90 5.49
C GLY A 228 -0.03 15.33 4.95
N ASN A 229 -1.01 15.55 5.82
CA ASN A 229 -2.36 15.96 5.44
C ASN A 229 -2.43 17.51 5.44
N TRP A 230 -2.45 18.09 4.25
CA TRP A 230 -2.52 19.54 4.01
C TRP A 230 -3.91 19.95 3.46
N ASN A 231 -4.98 19.53 4.12
CA ASN A 231 -6.34 19.94 3.78
C ASN A 231 -6.73 21.23 4.51
#